data_bd95d89fff062320d67fde6a54d55479
#
_entry.id   bd95d89fff062320d67fde6a54d55479
#
_cell.length_a   1.000
_cell.length_b   1.000
_cell.length_c   1.000
_cell.angle_alpha   90.00
_cell.angle_beta   90.00
_cell.angle_gamma   90.00
#
_symmetry.space_group_name_H-M   'P 1'
#
loop_
_entity.id
_entity.type
_entity.pdbx_description
1 polymer ?
#
loop_
_entity_poly.entity_id
_entity_poly.type
_entity_poly.pdbx_seq_one_letter_code
_entity_poly.pdbx_strand_id
1 'polypeptide(L)'
;LSPSNNKEIVKTLLQETDEAVQLLYRNSTPPIDEIVDNTVNLKILESYGTLSIKSIIDLTKILDLSNKLKLYFFVEHIAPNNFPILDKYFSQLYTNSSIIEKIKNSITDENTISDNASTTLSSIRKKQRKLEQDIKSKLTSILHSSTYSKYIQESVLTIRNDRYVIPVKEEYRQQIKGFVHDISSSGSTVFIEP
;
A
#
# COMPACT_ATOMS: atom_id res chain seq x y z
N LEU A 1 32.61 6.67 -19.71
CA LEU A 1 33.42 7.86 -20.03
C LEU A 1 33.87 7.76 -21.47
N SER A 2 33.45 8.68 -22.34
CA SER A 2 33.92 8.75 -23.73
C SER A 2 34.92 9.89 -23.85
N PRO A 3 36.07 9.71 -24.53
CA PRO A 3 37.02 10.76 -24.75
C PRO A 3 36.40 11.85 -25.64
N SER A 4 36.71 13.12 -25.36
CA SER A 4 36.30 14.26 -26.16
C SER A 4 37.50 15.09 -26.58
N ASN A 5 37.48 15.60 -27.81
CA ASN A 5 38.47 16.56 -28.34
C ASN A 5 38.01 17.99 -28.19
N ASN A 6 36.84 18.25 -27.64
CA ASN A 6 36.34 19.60 -27.37
C ASN A 6 36.82 20.09 -26.00
N LYS A 7 37.66 21.09 -25.99
CA LYS A 7 38.29 21.67 -24.79
C LYS A 7 37.30 22.17 -23.75
N GLU A 8 36.19 22.77 -24.18
CA GLU A 8 35.18 23.31 -23.25
C GLU A 8 34.36 22.20 -22.58
N ILE A 9 34.05 21.14 -23.32
CA ILE A 9 33.39 19.94 -22.77
C ILE A 9 34.31 19.29 -21.73
N VAL A 10 35.59 19.12 -22.06
CA VAL A 10 36.56 18.50 -21.14
C VAL A 10 36.68 19.32 -19.85
N LYS A 11 36.79 20.65 -19.94
CA LYS A 11 36.83 21.51 -18.76
C LYS A 11 35.61 21.38 -17.88
N THR A 12 34.41 21.38 -18.47
CA THR A 12 33.15 21.24 -17.73
C THR A 12 33.07 19.87 -17.01
N LEU A 13 33.44 18.77 -17.67
CA LEU A 13 33.47 17.46 -17.05
C LEU A 13 34.50 17.33 -15.92
N LEU A 14 35.66 17.97 -16.08
CA LEU A 14 36.68 18.01 -15.02
C LEU A 14 36.19 18.81 -13.83
N GLN A 15 35.59 19.99 -14.06
CA GLN A 15 35.03 20.83 -13.00
C GLN A 15 33.87 20.09 -12.28
N GLU A 16 32.99 19.41 -13.01
CA GLU A 16 31.90 18.57 -12.43
C GLU A 16 32.47 17.50 -11.48
N THR A 17 33.53 16.83 -11.91
CA THR A 17 34.21 15.81 -11.10
C THR A 17 34.87 16.44 -9.86
N ASP A 18 35.53 17.59 -10.01
CA ASP A 18 36.19 18.30 -8.90
C ASP A 18 35.16 18.77 -7.87
N GLU A 19 34.04 19.37 -8.31
CA GLU A 19 32.95 19.79 -7.43
C GLU A 19 32.36 18.58 -6.67
N ALA A 20 32.16 17.44 -7.33
CA ALA A 20 31.66 16.22 -6.69
C ALA A 20 32.64 15.67 -5.63
N VAL A 21 33.92 15.65 -5.94
CA VAL A 21 34.99 15.23 -5.00
C VAL A 21 35.04 16.16 -3.79
N GLN A 22 35.02 17.47 -4.01
CA GLN A 22 35.01 18.44 -2.92
C GLN A 22 33.75 18.36 -2.05
N LEU A 23 32.57 18.10 -2.65
CA LEU A 23 31.33 17.87 -1.93
C LEU A 23 31.45 16.65 -1.01
N LEU A 24 31.96 15.52 -1.51
CA LEU A 24 32.17 14.30 -0.73
C LEU A 24 33.19 14.48 0.42
N TYR A 25 34.22 15.30 0.24
CA TYR A 25 35.17 15.61 1.31
C TYR A 25 34.59 16.52 2.40
N ARG A 26 33.65 17.39 2.05
CA ARG A 26 33.05 18.33 3.01
C ARG A 26 31.86 17.77 3.75
N ASN A 27 31.11 16.88 3.09
CA ASN A 27 29.89 16.30 3.62
C ASN A 27 30.01 14.78 3.74
N SER A 28 29.05 14.18 4.45
CA SER A 28 28.85 12.74 4.45
C SER A 28 28.52 12.22 3.04
N THR A 29 28.51 10.90 2.88
CA THR A 29 28.05 10.26 1.64
C THR A 29 26.62 10.69 1.30
N PRO A 30 26.35 11.12 0.05
CA PRO A 30 24.99 11.49 -0.34
C PRO A 30 24.03 10.30 -0.16
N PRO A 31 22.77 10.55 0.24
CA PRO A 31 21.78 9.49 0.48
C PRO A 31 21.22 8.94 -0.84
N ILE A 32 22.08 8.31 -1.65
CA ILE A 32 21.70 7.71 -2.93
C ILE A 32 21.39 6.24 -2.68
N ASP A 33 20.11 5.89 -2.76
CA ASP A 33 19.61 4.52 -2.71
C ASP A 33 19.42 3.96 -4.14
N GLU A 34 18.96 2.71 -4.23
CA GLU A 34 18.61 2.10 -5.51
C GLU A 34 17.49 2.88 -6.21
N ILE A 35 17.73 3.24 -7.47
CA ILE A 35 16.76 3.98 -8.30
C ILE A 35 16.07 2.98 -9.23
N VAL A 36 14.77 2.79 -9.03
CA VAL A 36 13.93 1.99 -9.94
C VAL A 36 13.52 2.84 -11.14
N ASP A 37 13.67 2.29 -12.35
CA ASP A 37 13.18 2.96 -13.57
C ASP A 37 11.64 3.04 -13.55
N ASN A 38 11.13 4.26 -13.48
CA ASN A 38 9.70 4.55 -13.47
C ASN A 38 9.16 5.14 -14.79
N THR A 39 9.93 5.06 -15.88
CA THR A 39 9.55 5.61 -17.19
C THR A 39 8.19 5.08 -17.66
N VAL A 40 7.92 3.79 -17.46
CA VAL A 40 6.65 3.16 -17.83
C VAL A 40 5.49 3.72 -16.99
N ASN A 41 5.70 3.86 -15.68
CA ASN A 41 4.69 4.40 -14.77
C ASN A 41 4.33 5.85 -15.11
N LEU A 42 5.32 6.66 -15.48
CA LEU A 42 5.10 8.05 -15.91
C LEU A 42 4.27 8.11 -17.20
N LYS A 43 4.56 7.26 -18.19
CA LYS A 43 3.76 7.18 -19.43
C LYS A 43 2.31 6.77 -19.18
N ILE A 44 2.08 5.86 -18.23
CA ILE A 44 0.72 5.47 -17.82
C ILE A 44 -0.01 6.69 -17.23
N LEU A 45 0.64 7.48 -16.38
CA LEU A 45 0.05 8.70 -15.81
C LEU A 45 -0.22 9.78 -16.87
N GLU A 46 0.70 9.99 -17.81
CA GLU A 46 0.51 10.92 -18.94
C GLU A 46 -0.72 10.57 -19.78
N SER A 47 -1.02 9.27 -19.90
CA SER A 47 -2.23 8.79 -20.59
C SER A 47 -3.47 8.71 -19.70
N TYR A 48 -3.46 9.32 -18.51
CA TYR A 48 -4.53 9.26 -17.51
C TYR A 48 -4.87 7.83 -17.05
N GLY A 49 -3.91 6.92 -17.12
CA GLY A 49 -4.05 5.54 -16.65
C GLY A 49 -3.97 5.42 -15.14
N THR A 50 -4.31 4.24 -14.63
CA THR A 50 -4.27 3.92 -13.20
C THR A 50 -3.03 3.10 -12.88
N LEU A 51 -2.31 3.49 -11.83
CA LEU A 51 -1.15 2.76 -11.33
C LEU A 51 -1.53 1.70 -10.28
N SER A 52 -0.75 0.65 -10.21
CA SER A 52 -0.79 -0.28 -9.09
C SER A 52 -0.25 0.36 -7.80
N ILE A 53 -0.60 -0.19 -6.64
CA ILE A 53 -0.06 0.27 -5.35
C ILE A 53 1.46 0.21 -5.35
N LYS A 54 2.05 -0.87 -5.85
CA LYS A 54 3.50 -1.04 -5.98
C LYS A 54 4.13 0.08 -6.83
N SER A 55 3.55 0.38 -7.99
CA SER A 55 4.03 1.46 -8.87
C SER A 55 3.99 2.84 -8.18
N ILE A 56 2.96 3.09 -7.36
CA ILE A 56 2.86 4.33 -6.58
C ILE A 56 3.95 4.39 -5.50
N ILE A 57 4.23 3.27 -4.83
CA ILE A 57 5.31 3.18 -3.84
C ILE A 57 6.67 3.46 -4.50
N ASP A 58 6.95 2.87 -5.67
CA ASP A 58 8.22 3.05 -6.38
C ASP A 58 8.40 4.51 -6.85
N LEU A 59 7.36 5.17 -7.34
CA LEU A 59 7.39 6.61 -7.62
C LEU A 59 7.61 7.45 -6.35
N THR A 60 7.01 7.04 -5.23
CA THR A 60 7.18 7.74 -3.96
C THR A 60 8.61 7.65 -3.45
N LYS A 61 9.30 6.52 -3.65
CA LYS A 61 10.73 6.37 -3.30
C LYS A 61 11.59 7.37 -4.06
N ILE A 62 11.34 7.61 -5.35
CA ILE A 62 12.07 8.60 -6.15
C ILE A 62 11.82 10.02 -5.66
N LEU A 63 10.56 10.37 -5.35
CA LEU A 63 10.24 11.68 -4.79
C LEU A 63 10.89 11.91 -3.42
N ASP A 64 10.91 10.88 -2.58
CA ASP A 64 11.56 10.92 -1.26
C ASP A 64 13.08 11.06 -1.40
N LEU A 65 13.68 10.33 -2.34
CA LEU A 65 15.10 10.47 -2.68
C LEU A 65 15.43 11.89 -3.18
N SER A 66 14.61 12.45 -4.07
CA SER A 66 14.75 13.84 -4.52
C SER A 66 14.72 14.84 -3.35
N ASN A 67 13.80 14.65 -2.40
CA ASN A 67 13.76 15.46 -1.19
C ASN A 67 15.04 15.34 -0.35
N LYS A 68 15.49 14.10 -0.10
CA LYS A 68 16.72 13.84 0.68
C LYS A 68 17.95 14.45 0.02
N LEU A 69 18.08 14.31 -1.31
CA LEU A 69 19.19 14.87 -2.06
C LEU A 69 19.18 16.42 -2.05
N LYS A 70 18.00 17.02 -2.18
CA LYS A 70 17.88 18.48 -2.05
C LYS A 70 18.27 18.96 -0.65
N LEU A 71 17.80 18.29 0.39
CA LEU A 71 18.17 18.63 1.77
C LEU A 71 19.67 18.45 2.00
N TYR A 72 20.25 17.34 1.55
CA TYR A 72 21.68 17.08 1.62
C TYR A 72 22.51 18.22 0.99
N PHE A 73 22.12 18.70 -0.18
CA PHE A 73 22.88 19.71 -0.90
C PHE A 73 22.66 21.12 -0.34
N PHE A 74 21.43 21.52 -0.03
CA PHE A 74 21.11 22.92 0.30
C PHE A 74 21.08 23.22 1.80
N VAL A 75 20.86 22.24 2.68
CA VAL A 75 20.67 22.48 4.12
C VAL A 75 21.92 22.15 4.95
N GLU A 76 22.72 21.18 4.53
CA GLU A 76 23.90 20.73 5.28
C GLU A 76 25.17 21.58 5.02
N HIS A 77 25.06 22.92 5.02
CA HIS A 77 26.17 23.88 5.06
C HIS A 77 26.95 24.17 3.77
N ILE A 78 26.36 23.97 2.62
CA ILE A 78 27.02 24.32 1.36
C ILE A 78 26.60 25.72 0.95
N ALA A 79 27.55 26.65 0.94
CA ALA A 79 27.33 27.98 0.34
C ALA A 79 26.99 27.77 -1.16
N PRO A 80 25.84 28.28 -1.65
CA PRO A 80 25.35 27.98 -3.01
C PRO A 80 26.33 28.38 -4.14
N ASN A 81 27.33 29.15 -3.89
CA ASN A 81 28.30 29.63 -4.91
C ASN A 81 29.55 28.76 -5.04
N ASN A 82 29.71 27.70 -4.24
CA ASN A 82 30.93 26.88 -4.27
C ASN A 82 30.91 25.76 -5.32
N PHE A 83 29.72 25.37 -5.76
CA PHE A 83 29.49 24.19 -6.64
C PHE A 83 28.48 24.54 -7.75
N PRO A 84 28.82 25.40 -8.71
CA PRO A 84 27.85 25.95 -9.68
C PRO A 84 27.29 24.87 -10.63
N ILE A 85 28.05 23.80 -10.93
CA ILE A 85 27.58 22.73 -11.78
C ILE A 85 26.63 21.81 -10.99
N LEU A 86 27.01 21.41 -9.77
CA LEU A 86 26.17 20.59 -8.92
C LEU A 86 24.90 21.33 -8.48
N ASP A 87 24.98 22.63 -8.18
CA ASP A 87 23.81 23.48 -7.88
C ASP A 87 22.76 23.39 -9.00
N LYS A 88 23.20 23.43 -10.26
CA LYS A 88 22.30 23.28 -11.40
C LYS A 88 21.60 21.92 -11.42
N TYR A 89 22.27 20.82 -11.07
CA TYR A 89 21.67 19.49 -11.01
C TYR A 89 20.70 19.36 -9.84
N PHE A 90 21.12 19.73 -8.64
CA PHE A 90 20.28 19.62 -7.44
C PHE A 90 19.08 20.58 -7.46
N SER A 91 19.19 21.75 -8.09
CA SER A 91 18.08 22.69 -8.24
C SER A 91 16.97 22.15 -9.14
N GLN A 92 17.30 21.33 -10.13
CA GLN A 92 16.33 20.71 -11.06
C GLN A 92 15.55 19.53 -10.44
N LEU A 93 15.98 19.01 -9.29
CA LEU A 93 15.26 17.93 -8.63
C LEU A 93 13.85 18.40 -8.21
N TYR A 94 12.83 17.68 -8.67
CA TYR A 94 11.48 17.95 -8.25
C TYR A 94 11.19 17.38 -6.88
N THR A 95 10.54 18.15 -6.02
CA THR A 95 10.18 17.74 -4.67
C THR A 95 8.72 18.08 -4.37
N ASN A 96 8.00 17.17 -3.71
CA ASN A 96 6.63 17.41 -3.28
C ASN A 96 6.31 16.63 -2.01
N SER A 97 6.65 17.18 -0.86
CA SER A 97 6.45 16.56 0.45
C SER A 97 4.96 16.27 0.74
N SER A 98 4.06 17.13 0.27
CA SER A 98 2.61 16.93 0.48
C SER A 98 2.08 15.68 -0.24
N ILE A 99 2.53 15.43 -1.47
CA ILE A 99 2.15 14.21 -2.21
C ILE A 99 2.74 12.97 -1.52
N ILE A 100 4.01 13.02 -1.12
CA ILE A 100 4.67 11.91 -0.41
C ILE A 100 3.91 11.57 0.87
N GLU A 101 3.56 12.57 1.67
CA GLU A 101 2.83 12.37 2.91
C GLU A 101 1.43 11.77 2.67
N LYS A 102 0.69 12.28 1.69
CA LYS A 102 -0.61 11.72 1.31
C LYS A 102 -0.52 10.27 0.90
N ILE A 103 0.49 9.90 0.09
CA ILE A 103 0.68 8.52 -0.34
C ILE A 103 1.04 7.63 0.85
N LYS A 104 2.01 8.05 1.69
CA LYS A 104 2.42 7.31 2.89
C LYS A 104 1.26 7.09 3.88
N ASN A 105 0.36 8.05 4.02
CA ASN A 105 -0.83 7.93 4.86
C ASN A 105 -1.93 7.05 4.23
N SER A 106 -1.94 6.93 2.90
CA SER A 106 -2.97 6.20 2.16
C SER A 106 -2.60 4.74 1.90
N ILE A 107 -1.33 4.38 1.93
CA ILE A 107 -0.84 3.03 1.62
C ILE A 107 -0.11 2.49 2.84
N THR A 108 -0.56 1.33 3.33
CA THR A 108 0.05 0.66 4.48
C THR A 108 1.15 -0.32 4.04
N ASP A 109 0.91 -1.05 2.96
CA ASP A 109 1.82 -2.02 2.36
C ASP A 109 1.54 -2.17 0.85
N GLU A 110 2.28 -3.04 0.17
CA GLU A 110 2.18 -3.24 -1.29
C GLU A 110 0.80 -3.73 -1.78
N ASN A 111 -0.08 -4.15 -0.88
CA ASN A 111 -1.39 -4.73 -1.21
C ASN A 111 -2.56 -4.03 -0.52
N THR A 112 -2.29 -3.12 0.44
CA THR A 112 -3.32 -2.61 1.33
C THR A 112 -3.40 -1.09 1.32
N ILE A 113 -4.60 -0.59 0.98
CA ILE A 113 -4.94 0.83 1.15
C ILE A 113 -5.47 1.03 2.57
N SER A 114 -4.89 2.01 3.27
CA SER A 114 -5.27 2.40 4.62
C SER A 114 -6.72 2.93 4.69
N ASP A 115 -7.37 2.72 5.83
CA ASP A 115 -8.66 3.36 6.11
C ASP A 115 -8.55 4.90 6.09
N ASN A 116 -7.34 5.44 6.33
CA ASN A 116 -7.08 6.88 6.31
C ASN A 116 -6.98 7.47 4.90
N ALA A 117 -6.97 6.65 3.85
CA ALA A 117 -6.89 7.13 2.46
C ALA A 117 -8.08 8.01 2.07
N SER A 118 -9.28 7.74 2.60
CA SER A 118 -10.42 8.64 2.49
C SER A 118 -11.44 8.43 3.61
N THR A 119 -12.16 9.48 3.97
CA THR A 119 -13.26 9.43 4.96
C THR A 119 -14.37 8.49 4.51
N THR A 120 -14.65 8.47 3.21
CA THR A 120 -15.66 7.57 2.61
C THR A 120 -15.24 6.11 2.77
N LEU A 121 -14.01 5.76 2.43
CA LEU A 121 -13.49 4.39 2.59
C LEU A 121 -13.54 3.95 4.05
N SER A 122 -13.10 4.81 4.96
CA SER A 122 -13.16 4.56 6.42
C SER A 122 -14.60 4.27 6.88
N SER A 123 -15.57 5.08 6.45
CA SER A 123 -16.97 4.90 6.83
C SER A 123 -17.58 3.60 6.28
N ILE A 124 -17.29 3.27 5.02
CA ILE A 124 -17.72 2.02 4.38
C ILE A 124 -17.16 0.81 5.10
N ARG A 125 -15.86 0.80 5.37
CA ARG A 125 -15.21 -0.33 6.07
C ARG A 125 -15.68 -0.48 7.52
N LYS A 126 -15.94 0.64 8.22
CA LYS A 126 -16.57 0.60 9.56
C LYS A 126 -17.97 -0.03 9.50
N LYS A 127 -18.79 0.37 8.53
CA LYS A 127 -20.12 -0.20 8.32
C LYS A 127 -20.03 -1.70 7.99
N GLN A 128 -19.12 -2.09 7.13
CA GLN A 128 -18.89 -3.49 6.77
C GLN A 128 -18.53 -4.34 8.00
N ARG A 129 -17.55 -3.89 8.80
CA ARG A 129 -17.16 -4.59 10.04
C ARG A 129 -18.32 -4.69 11.04
N LYS A 130 -19.11 -3.62 11.18
CA LYS A 130 -20.29 -3.66 12.04
C LYS A 130 -21.31 -4.68 11.56
N LEU A 131 -21.66 -4.68 10.28
CA LEU A 131 -22.61 -5.66 9.72
C LEU A 131 -22.10 -7.10 9.88
N GLU A 132 -20.82 -7.34 9.71
CA GLU A 132 -20.23 -8.65 9.94
C GLU A 132 -20.35 -9.08 11.41
N GLN A 133 -20.11 -8.17 12.35
CA GLN A 133 -20.33 -8.45 13.79
C GLN A 133 -21.80 -8.71 14.12
N ASP A 134 -22.72 -7.95 13.51
CA ASP A 134 -24.15 -8.11 13.71
C ASP A 134 -24.60 -9.51 13.19
N ILE A 135 -24.09 -9.96 12.03
CA ILE A 135 -24.33 -11.30 11.49
C ILE A 135 -23.84 -12.35 12.49
N LYS A 136 -22.56 -12.27 12.91
CA LYS A 136 -21.99 -13.21 13.88
C LYS A 136 -22.81 -13.27 15.17
N SER A 137 -23.20 -12.13 15.70
CA SER A 137 -23.99 -12.04 16.93
C SER A 137 -25.37 -12.68 16.79
N LYS A 138 -26.07 -12.42 15.67
CA LYS A 138 -27.37 -13.05 15.40
C LYS A 138 -27.26 -14.57 15.28
N LEU A 139 -26.27 -15.08 14.53
CA LEU A 139 -26.07 -16.51 14.36
C LEU A 139 -25.65 -17.19 15.68
N THR A 140 -24.83 -16.56 16.47
CA THR A 140 -24.46 -17.02 17.83
C THR A 140 -25.71 -17.08 18.74
N SER A 141 -26.60 -16.11 18.65
CA SER A 141 -27.86 -16.13 19.40
C SER A 141 -28.75 -17.28 19.00
N ILE A 142 -28.80 -17.65 17.72
CA ILE A 142 -29.54 -18.84 17.23
C ILE A 142 -28.89 -20.09 17.77
N LEU A 143 -27.57 -20.24 17.68
CA LEU A 143 -26.82 -21.39 18.17
C LEU A 143 -27.05 -21.69 19.67
N HIS A 144 -27.19 -20.63 20.48
CA HIS A 144 -27.41 -20.76 21.93
C HIS A 144 -28.87 -20.63 22.34
N SER A 145 -29.80 -20.50 21.41
CA SER A 145 -31.22 -20.42 21.72
C SER A 145 -31.78 -21.78 22.17
N SER A 146 -32.48 -21.80 23.30
CA SER A 146 -33.18 -23.00 23.80
C SER A 146 -34.20 -23.57 22.80
N THR A 147 -34.76 -22.72 21.95
CA THR A 147 -35.74 -23.10 20.90
C THR A 147 -35.07 -23.92 19.80
N TYR A 148 -33.82 -23.58 19.44
CA TYR A 148 -33.12 -24.21 18.30
C TYR A 148 -32.09 -25.26 18.72
N SER A 149 -31.71 -25.33 20.02
CA SER A 149 -30.66 -26.21 20.52
C SER A 149 -30.82 -27.67 20.13
N LYS A 150 -32.05 -28.20 20.10
CA LYS A 150 -32.34 -29.59 19.68
C LYS A 150 -32.06 -29.85 18.20
N TYR A 151 -32.10 -28.82 17.35
CA TYR A 151 -31.90 -28.93 15.91
C TYR A 151 -30.42 -28.75 15.52
N ILE A 152 -29.63 -28.09 16.37
CA ILE A 152 -28.24 -27.79 16.14
C ILE A 152 -27.39 -29.04 16.39
N GLN A 153 -26.45 -29.32 15.48
CA GLN A 153 -25.51 -30.44 15.62
C GLN A 153 -24.38 -30.08 16.58
N GLU A 154 -23.81 -28.86 16.40
CA GLU A 154 -22.73 -28.32 17.21
C GLU A 154 -22.97 -26.84 17.43
N SER A 155 -22.75 -26.32 18.66
CA SER A 155 -22.96 -24.91 18.99
C SER A 155 -21.76 -24.05 18.58
N VAL A 156 -21.24 -24.25 17.36
CA VAL A 156 -20.09 -23.54 16.80
C VAL A 156 -20.47 -22.88 15.48
N LEU A 157 -20.20 -21.58 15.38
CA LEU A 157 -20.35 -20.85 14.12
C LEU A 157 -19.29 -21.30 13.13
N THR A 158 -19.68 -21.66 11.93
CA THR A 158 -18.82 -22.22 10.89
C THR A 158 -18.87 -21.36 9.64
N ILE A 159 -17.82 -21.42 8.80
CA ILE A 159 -17.81 -20.79 7.48
C ILE A 159 -17.83 -21.86 6.41
N ARG A 160 -18.74 -21.71 5.43
CA ARG A 160 -18.80 -22.52 4.21
C ARG A 160 -19.04 -21.60 3.01
N ASN A 161 -18.26 -21.76 1.96
CA ASN A 161 -18.37 -20.93 0.75
C ASN A 161 -18.41 -19.42 1.06
N ASP A 162 -17.50 -18.95 1.93
CA ASP A 162 -17.40 -17.57 2.40
C ASP A 162 -18.65 -17.02 3.10
N ARG A 163 -19.51 -17.91 3.62
CA ARG A 163 -20.70 -17.55 4.38
C ARG A 163 -20.66 -18.13 5.79
N TYR A 164 -21.16 -17.34 6.73
CA TYR A 164 -21.38 -17.82 8.09
C TYR A 164 -22.62 -18.71 8.12
N VAL A 165 -22.44 -19.94 8.56
CA VAL A 165 -23.49 -20.98 8.58
C VAL A 165 -23.57 -21.63 9.96
N ILE A 166 -24.74 -22.19 10.26
CA ILE A 166 -24.95 -22.97 11.45
C ILE A 166 -25.07 -24.49 11.07
N PRO A 167 -24.44 -25.38 11.84
CA PRO A 167 -24.54 -26.83 11.59
C PRO A 167 -25.84 -27.34 12.18
N VAL A 168 -26.74 -27.84 11.32
CA VAL A 168 -28.05 -28.36 11.64
C VAL A 168 -28.07 -29.86 11.41
N LYS A 169 -28.70 -30.64 12.29
CA LYS A 169 -28.92 -32.08 12.06
C LYS A 169 -29.84 -32.28 10.85
N GLU A 170 -29.47 -33.19 9.95
CA GLU A 170 -30.22 -33.42 8.70
C GLU A 170 -31.71 -33.66 8.93
N GLU A 171 -32.09 -34.43 9.96
CA GLU A 171 -33.47 -34.73 10.32
C GLU A 171 -34.31 -33.47 10.66
N TYR A 172 -33.66 -32.36 11.03
CA TYR A 172 -34.30 -31.08 11.37
C TYR A 172 -34.07 -29.98 10.34
N ARG A 173 -33.54 -30.30 9.15
CA ARG A 173 -33.24 -29.34 8.08
C ARG A 173 -34.41 -28.39 7.79
N GLN A 174 -35.65 -28.89 7.80
CA GLN A 174 -36.84 -28.07 7.49
C GLN A 174 -37.28 -27.16 8.63
N GLN A 175 -36.76 -27.34 9.84
CA GLN A 175 -37.11 -26.51 11.01
C GLN A 175 -36.39 -25.20 11.07
N ILE A 176 -35.27 -25.04 10.33
CA ILE A 176 -34.52 -23.82 10.22
C ILE A 176 -34.58 -23.36 8.78
N LYS A 177 -35.28 -22.23 8.55
CA LYS A 177 -35.36 -21.62 7.22
C LYS A 177 -34.02 -20.96 6.88
N GLY A 178 -33.53 -21.16 5.67
CA GLY A 178 -32.29 -20.61 5.20
C GLY A 178 -31.76 -21.28 3.94
N PHE A 179 -30.61 -20.85 3.50
CA PHE A 179 -29.91 -21.45 2.35
C PHE A 179 -28.93 -22.51 2.80
N VAL A 180 -28.98 -23.67 2.16
CA VAL A 180 -28.00 -24.74 2.38
C VAL A 180 -26.74 -24.41 1.56
N HIS A 181 -25.60 -24.30 2.24
CA HIS A 181 -24.31 -24.07 1.60
C HIS A 181 -23.45 -25.33 1.47
N ASP A 182 -23.66 -26.30 2.37
CA ASP A 182 -22.86 -27.51 2.37
C ASP A 182 -23.59 -28.63 3.15
N ILE A 183 -23.14 -29.88 2.95
CA ILE A 183 -23.57 -31.05 3.71
C ILE A 183 -22.32 -31.84 4.11
N SER A 184 -22.27 -32.32 5.35
CA SER A 184 -21.14 -33.11 5.82
C SER A 184 -20.98 -34.40 4.98
N SER A 185 -19.76 -34.93 4.92
CA SER A 185 -19.46 -36.17 4.16
C SER A 185 -20.28 -37.39 4.62
N SER A 186 -20.69 -37.42 5.89
CA SER A 186 -21.58 -38.46 6.44
C SER A 186 -23.07 -38.22 6.12
N GLY A 187 -23.44 -37.06 5.58
CA GLY A 187 -24.81 -36.64 5.34
C GLY A 187 -25.61 -36.28 6.60
N SER A 188 -25.03 -36.39 7.79
CA SER A 188 -25.73 -36.15 9.06
C SER A 188 -25.89 -34.70 9.47
N THR A 189 -25.16 -33.80 8.84
CA THR A 189 -25.14 -32.36 9.17
C THR A 189 -25.32 -31.52 7.92
N VAL A 190 -26.23 -30.56 7.97
CA VAL A 190 -26.46 -29.56 6.91
C VAL A 190 -26.00 -28.20 7.41
N PHE A 191 -25.22 -27.51 6.61
CA PHE A 191 -24.73 -26.17 6.92
C PHE A 191 -25.68 -25.13 6.30
N ILE A 192 -26.41 -24.42 7.16
CA ILE A 192 -27.50 -23.51 6.76
C ILE A 192 -27.11 -22.08 7.12
N GLU A 193 -27.29 -21.14 6.16
CA GLU A 193 -27.33 -19.69 6.39
C GLU A 193 -28.80 -19.31 6.61
N PRO A 194 -29.23 -19.05 7.85
CA PRO A 194 -30.61 -18.74 8.19
C PRO A 194 -31.03 -17.32 7.80
#